data_e5eb5eb606a2b89baf938ea8fe33c209
#
_entry.id   e5eb5eb606a2b89baf938ea8fe33c209
#
_cell.length_a   1.000
_cell.length_b   1.000
_cell.length_c   1.000
_cell.angle_alpha   90.00
_cell.angle_beta   90.00
_cell.angle_gamma   90.00
#
_symmetry.space_group_name_H-M   'P 1'
#
loop_
_entity.id
_entity.type
_entity.pdbx_description
1 polymer ?
#
loop_
_entity_poly.entity_id
_entity_poly.type
_entity_poly.pdbx_seq_one_letter_code
_entity_poly.pdbx_strand_id
1 'polypeptide(L)'
;MSTTVKTPDLAAILAPIAPDLKALDEVIKRRLASEVALIDQISGYIIQSGGKRVRPALLILVAKALSSDREIPHVLDLAAVVEFIHTATLLHDDVVDESTLRRGRETANAAFGNAASVLVGDFLYSRAFQMMVAPNDIRIMQILSDATNTIAEGEVLQLLNMNDPEVDESSYLQVIRYKTAKLFEASSELGAILASASNSERELAAAFGRHIGTAFQLMDDLLDYTASSAQMGKNAGDDLREGKPTLPLIYLLDKGSTEEQLLVRSAITQNTDLPEDVFEQILTAVQCSGALEYTQLAAKREADLALYNIKAFPKNAATDSLIALCEYSLARQM
;
A
#
# COMPACT_ATOMS: atom_id res chain seq x y z
N MET A 1 4.73 -35.28 0.18
CA MET A 1 4.90 -34.63 -1.12
C MET A 1 4.58 -33.17 -0.91
N SER A 2 5.60 -32.33 -0.81
CA SER A 2 5.43 -30.88 -0.66
C SER A 2 5.01 -30.31 -2.03
N THR A 3 3.75 -29.99 -2.19
CA THR A 3 3.29 -29.20 -3.32
C THR A 3 3.82 -27.79 -3.13
N THR A 4 4.91 -27.44 -3.78
CA THR A 4 5.33 -26.04 -3.96
C THR A 4 4.17 -25.31 -4.64
N VAL A 5 3.39 -24.57 -3.83
CA VAL A 5 2.40 -23.63 -4.36
C VAL A 5 3.21 -22.58 -5.11
N LYS A 6 3.12 -22.58 -6.42
CA LYS A 6 3.81 -21.62 -7.28
C LYS A 6 3.21 -20.25 -7.00
N THR A 7 4.00 -19.32 -6.48
CA THR A 7 3.56 -17.93 -6.24
C THR A 7 2.94 -17.39 -7.52
N PRO A 8 1.71 -16.85 -7.50
CA PRO A 8 1.08 -16.28 -8.68
C PRO A 8 1.97 -15.19 -9.27
N ASP A 9 2.24 -15.25 -10.58
CA ASP A 9 2.99 -14.21 -11.26
C ASP A 9 2.11 -12.97 -11.47
N LEU A 10 2.52 -11.84 -10.89
CA LEU A 10 1.78 -10.57 -11.00
C LEU A 10 1.59 -10.14 -12.46
N ALA A 11 2.60 -10.38 -13.33
CA ALA A 11 2.49 -10.06 -14.75
C ALA A 11 1.39 -10.90 -15.43
N ALA A 12 1.26 -12.18 -15.09
CA ALA A 12 0.20 -13.04 -15.58
C ALA A 12 -1.19 -12.59 -15.07
N ILE A 13 -1.28 -12.19 -13.79
CA ILE A 13 -2.52 -11.65 -13.20
C ILE A 13 -2.97 -10.37 -13.92
N LEU A 14 -2.04 -9.48 -14.24
CA LEU A 14 -2.31 -8.20 -14.89
C LEU A 14 -2.34 -8.27 -16.42
N ALA A 15 -2.14 -9.45 -17.03
CA ALA A 15 -2.15 -9.62 -18.47
C ALA A 15 -3.42 -9.06 -19.17
N PRO A 16 -4.64 -9.18 -18.62
CA PRO A 16 -5.85 -8.62 -19.24
C PRO A 16 -5.84 -7.08 -19.37
N ILE A 17 -5.03 -6.39 -18.56
CA ILE A 17 -4.89 -4.93 -18.60
C ILE A 17 -3.47 -4.45 -18.97
N ALA A 18 -2.62 -5.33 -19.47
CA ALA A 18 -1.25 -4.97 -19.85
C ALA A 18 -1.17 -3.82 -20.88
N PRO A 19 -2.04 -3.73 -21.90
CA PRO A 19 -2.10 -2.59 -22.79
C PRO A 19 -2.46 -1.28 -22.09
N ASP A 20 -3.39 -1.35 -21.12
CA ASP A 20 -3.82 -0.17 -20.34
C ASP A 20 -2.70 0.32 -19.43
N LEU A 21 -1.95 -0.58 -18.78
CA LEU A 21 -0.81 -0.23 -17.94
C LEU A 21 0.31 0.44 -18.76
N LYS A 22 0.56 -0.05 -19.96
CA LYS A 22 1.52 0.60 -20.88
C LYS A 22 1.04 1.99 -21.30
N ALA A 23 -0.23 2.15 -21.61
CA ALA A 23 -0.82 3.44 -21.93
C ALA A 23 -0.83 4.38 -20.72
N LEU A 24 -1.04 3.87 -19.52
CA LEU A 24 -0.94 4.60 -18.27
C LEU A 24 0.46 5.21 -18.07
N ASP A 25 1.53 4.46 -18.34
CA ASP A 25 2.90 4.99 -18.22
C ASP A 25 3.12 6.22 -19.13
N GLU A 26 2.53 6.22 -20.33
CA GLU A 26 2.60 7.40 -21.22
C GLU A 26 1.75 8.58 -20.70
N VAL A 27 0.59 8.31 -20.08
CA VAL A 27 -0.21 9.34 -19.40
C VAL A 27 0.57 9.94 -18.24
N ILE A 28 1.18 9.11 -17.39
CA ILE A 28 2.00 9.53 -16.25
C ILE A 28 3.14 10.44 -16.73
N LYS A 29 3.93 10.02 -17.72
CA LYS A 29 5.03 10.83 -18.26
C LYS A 29 4.55 12.19 -18.77
N ARG A 30 3.48 12.20 -19.55
CA ARG A 30 2.91 13.43 -20.11
C ARG A 30 2.41 14.38 -19.02
N ARG A 31 1.77 13.85 -17.98
CA ARG A 31 1.18 14.65 -16.89
C ARG A 31 2.22 15.13 -15.87
N LEU A 32 3.37 14.49 -15.79
CA LEU A 32 4.48 14.91 -14.93
C LEU A 32 5.36 15.99 -15.58
N ALA A 33 5.31 16.17 -16.89
CA ALA A 33 6.10 17.16 -17.58
C ALA A 33 5.92 18.57 -16.99
N SER A 34 7.03 19.25 -16.72
CA SER A 34 7.08 20.58 -16.12
C SER A 34 8.19 21.41 -16.78
N GLU A 35 8.00 22.73 -16.88
CA GLU A 35 9.06 23.66 -17.30
C GLU A 35 10.14 23.85 -16.22
N VAL A 36 9.86 23.39 -14.98
CA VAL A 36 10.80 23.43 -13.85
C VAL A 36 11.68 22.19 -13.88
N ALA A 37 12.94 22.34 -14.26
CA ALA A 37 13.90 21.26 -14.49
C ALA A 37 14.03 20.29 -13.30
N LEU A 38 13.99 20.78 -12.05
CA LEU A 38 14.09 19.95 -10.86
C LEU A 38 12.88 19.01 -10.71
N ILE A 39 11.67 19.48 -11.06
CA ILE A 39 10.47 18.65 -11.05
C ILE A 39 10.59 17.53 -12.07
N ASP A 40 11.01 17.82 -13.30
CA ASP A 40 11.23 16.81 -14.34
C ASP A 40 12.28 15.78 -13.92
N GLN A 41 13.38 16.22 -13.32
CA GLN A 41 14.47 15.37 -12.89
C GLN A 41 14.02 14.40 -11.78
N ILE A 42 13.36 14.88 -10.72
CA ILE A 42 12.91 14.04 -9.59
C ILE A 42 11.75 13.16 -10.03
N SER A 43 10.80 13.68 -10.82
CA SER A 43 9.70 12.88 -11.37
C SER A 43 10.22 11.74 -12.24
N GLY A 44 11.21 12.01 -13.09
CA GLY A 44 11.90 11.00 -13.89
C GLY A 44 12.59 9.94 -13.04
N TYR A 45 13.27 10.35 -11.96
CA TYR A 45 13.93 9.46 -11.00
C TYR A 45 12.92 8.49 -10.35
N ILE A 46 11.77 9.01 -9.89
CA ILE A 46 10.74 8.23 -9.21
C ILE A 46 10.07 7.25 -10.19
N ILE A 47 9.73 7.68 -11.41
CA ILE A 47 9.14 6.81 -12.43
C ILE A 47 10.07 5.65 -12.76
N GLN A 48 11.38 5.93 -12.92
CA GLN A 48 12.40 4.92 -13.22
C GLN A 48 12.65 3.96 -12.04
N SER A 49 12.33 4.35 -10.80
CA SER A 49 12.41 3.48 -9.62
C SER A 49 11.36 2.35 -9.68
N GLY A 50 10.45 2.40 -10.65
CA GLY A 50 9.47 1.38 -10.91
C GLY A 50 8.41 1.28 -9.81
N GLY A 51 7.53 0.31 -9.97
CA GLY A 51 6.49 0.00 -9.00
C GLY A 51 5.58 -1.08 -9.57
N LYS A 52 4.95 -1.84 -8.68
CA LYS A 52 4.01 -2.90 -9.08
C LYS A 52 2.70 -2.33 -9.66
N ARG A 53 2.49 -1.01 -9.59
CA ARG A 53 1.29 -0.32 -10.08
C ARG A 53 -0.02 -0.96 -9.62
N VAL A 54 -0.05 -1.54 -8.41
CA VAL A 54 -1.20 -2.32 -7.93
C VAL A 54 -2.46 -1.45 -7.77
N ARG A 55 -2.32 -0.23 -7.22
CA ARG A 55 -3.47 0.66 -6.99
C ARG A 55 -4.11 1.14 -8.31
N PRO A 56 -3.37 1.68 -9.29
CA PRO A 56 -3.94 2.00 -10.59
C PRO A 56 -4.46 0.76 -11.34
N ALA A 57 -3.78 -0.41 -11.23
CA ALA A 57 -4.27 -1.65 -11.80
C ALA A 57 -5.62 -2.06 -11.21
N LEU A 58 -5.81 -1.89 -9.89
CA LEU A 58 -7.06 -2.18 -9.21
C LEU A 58 -8.22 -1.32 -9.75
N LEU A 59 -7.99 -0.01 -9.92
CA LEU A 59 -8.97 0.88 -10.54
C LEU A 59 -9.37 0.40 -11.93
N ILE A 60 -8.39 0.09 -12.79
CA ILE A 60 -8.62 -0.36 -14.17
C ILE A 60 -9.36 -1.71 -14.18
N LEU A 61 -8.96 -2.66 -13.34
CA LEU A 61 -9.59 -3.98 -13.25
C LEU A 61 -11.04 -3.90 -12.80
N VAL A 62 -11.33 -3.13 -11.74
CA VAL A 62 -12.72 -2.95 -11.26
C VAL A 62 -13.57 -2.27 -12.34
N ALA A 63 -13.04 -1.24 -13.00
CA ALA A 63 -13.75 -0.58 -14.09
C ALA A 63 -14.08 -1.55 -15.22
N LYS A 64 -13.12 -2.37 -15.65
CA LYS A 64 -13.34 -3.39 -16.70
C LYS A 64 -14.24 -4.52 -16.23
N ALA A 65 -14.15 -4.94 -14.98
CA ALA A 65 -15.02 -5.99 -14.44
C ALA A 65 -16.50 -5.61 -14.50
N LEU A 66 -16.82 -4.32 -14.33
CA LEU A 66 -18.19 -3.82 -14.22
C LEU A 66 -18.70 -3.12 -15.50
N SER A 67 -17.84 -2.83 -16.50
CA SER A 67 -18.21 -2.02 -17.68
C SER A 67 -18.88 -2.77 -18.83
N SER A 68 -18.95 -4.10 -18.81
CA SER A 68 -19.48 -4.90 -19.92
C SER A 68 -18.86 -4.56 -21.28
N ASP A 69 -17.53 -4.46 -21.36
CA ASP A 69 -16.72 -4.16 -22.57
C ASP A 69 -16.97 -2.76 -23.20
N ARG A 70 -17.64 -1.85 -22.50
CA ARG A 70 -17.76 -0.46 -22.95
C ARG A 70 -16.43 0.29 -22.79
N GLU A 71 -16.19 1.26 -23.67
CA GLU A 71 -15.12 2.23 -23.46
C GLU A 71 -15.36 2.99 -22.15
N ILE A 72 -14.30 3.17 -21.38
CA ILE A 72 -14.35 3.78 -20.05
C ILE A 72 -13.56 5.09 -20.10
N PRO A 73 -14.22 6.24 -20.35
CA PRO A 73 -13.56 7.53 -20.38
C PRO A 73 -12.83 7.81 -19.06
N HIS A 74 -11.71 8.54 -19.14
CA HIS A 74 -10.91 8.98 -17.99
C HIS A 74 -10.28 7.88 -17.11
N VAL A 75 -10.41 6.59 -17.45
CA VAL A 75 -9.87 5.50 -16.62
C VAL A 75 -8.36 5.62 -16.41
N LEU A 76 -7.61 5.95 -17.45
CA LEU A 76 -6.16 6.12 -17.38
C LEU A 76 -5.75 7.41 -16.65
N ASP A 77 -6.49 8.52 -16.86
CA ASP A 77 -6.22 9.76 -16.14
C ASP A 77 -6.44 9.58 -14.62
N LEU A 78 -7.53 8.91 -14.19
CA LEU A 78 -7.78 8.64 -12.77
C LEU A 78 -6.85 7.58 -12.20
N ALA A 79 -6.44 6.59 -12.97
CA ALA A 79 -5.40 5.66 -12.58
C ALA A 79 -4.06 6.39 -12.33
N ALA A 80 -3.72 7.40 -13.17
CA ALA A 80 -2.56 8.25 -12.94
C ALA A 80 -2.72 9.14 -11.70
N VAL A 81 -3.92 9.68 -11.43
CA VAL A 81 -4.22 10.44 -10.20
C VAL A 81 -3.93 9.61 -8.95
N VAL A 82 -4.43 8.38 -8.92
CA VAL A 82 -4.17 7.45 -7.79
C VAL A 82 -2.67 7.20 -7.60
N GLU A 83 -1.93 7.02 -8.70
CA GLU A 83 -0.48 6.79 -8.62
C GLU A 83 0.27 8.06 -8.19
N PHE A 84 -0.19 9.26 -8.58
CA PHE A 84 0.42 10.51 -8.12
C PHE A 84 0.20 10.75 -6.64
N ILE A 85 -1.01 10.51 -6.13
CA ILE A 85 -1.29 10.59 -4.69
C ILE A 85 -0.39 9.60 -3.94
N HIS A 86 -0.33 8.35 -4.38
CA HIS A 86 0.54 7.35 -3.75
C HIS A 86 2.03 7.75 -3.79
N THR A 87 2.51 8.27 -4.91
CA THR A 87 3.91 8.67 -5.06
C THR A 87 4.22 9.89 -4.18
N ALA A 88 3.29 10.83 -4.08
CA ALA A 88 3.43 11.99 -3.19
C ALA A 88 3.53 11.57 -1.73
N THR A 89 2.68 10.63 -1.27
CA THR A 89 2.79 10.10 0.10
C THR A 89 4.14 9.43 0.33
N LEU A 90 4.64 8.63 -0.62
CA LEU A 90 5.96 8.00 -0.48
C LEU A 90 7.10 9.02 -0.36
N LEU A 91 7.04 10.15 -1.11
CA LEU A 91 8.05 11.21 -1.03
C LEU A 91 8.05 11.94 0.32
N HIS A 92 6.87 12.11 0.91
CA HIS A 92 6.71 12.72 2.22
C HIS A 92 7.12 11.74 3.31
N ASP A 93 6.70 10.48 3.24
CA ASP A 93 7.05 9.41 4.18
C ASP A 93 8.58 9.20 4.25
N ASP A 94 9.27 9.13 3.10
CA ASP A 94 10.72 8.98 3.07
C ASP A 94 11.45 10.10 3.83
N VAL A 95 10.87 11.31 3.89
CA VAL A 95 11.42 12.43 4.67
C VAL A 95 11.09 12.29 6.16
N VAL A 96 9.86 11.89 6.49
CA VAL A 96 9.40 11.74 7.88
C VAL A 96 10.09 10.56 8.57
N ASP A 97 10.23 9.43 7.85
CA ASP A 97 10.87 8.20 8.32
C ASP A 97 12.43 8.28 8.20
N GLU A 98 13.00 9.39 7.70
CA GLU A 98 14.43 9.55 7.42
C GLU A 98 15.02 8.40 6.57
N SER A 99 14.20 7.80 5.71
CA SER A 99 14.57 6.66 4.90
C SER A 99 15.62 7.02 3.86
N THR A 100 16.67 6.19 3.72
CA THR A 100 17.74 6.38 2.74
C THR A 100 17.66 5.44 1.55
N LEU A 101 16.94 4.32 1.68
CA LEU A 101 16.79 3.29 0.65
C LEU A 101 15.33 2.91 0.45
N ARG A 102 14.93 2.78 -0.83
CA ARG A 102 13.62 2.26 -1.24
C ARG A 102 13.78 1.41 -2.49
N ARG A 103 13.34 0.17 -2.44
CA ARG A 103 13.45 -0.80 -3.57
C ARG A 103 14.90 -0.96 -4.07
N GLY A 104 15.87 -0.95 -3.16
CA GLY A 104 17.29 -1.10 -3.49
C GLY A 104 17.93 0.12 -4.17
N ARG A 105 17.28 1.29 -4.16
CA ARG A 105 17.80 2.57 -4.64
C ARG A 105 17.73 3.61 -3.54
N GLU A 106 18.57 4.63 -3.65
CA GLU A 106 18.44 5.81 -2.77
C GLU A 106 17.05 6.42 -2.87
N THR A 107 16.54 6.93 -1.76
CA THR A 107 15.29 7.70 -1.74
C THR A 107 15.47 9.08 -2.38
N ALA A 108 14.39 9.74 -2.76
CA ALA A 108 14.48 11.08 -3.37
C ALA A 108 15.06 12.12 -2.38
N ASN A 109 14.73 12.01 -1.08
CA ASN A 109 15.30 12.89 -0.04
C ASN A 109 16.79 12.66 0.14
N ALA A 110 17.29 11.43 0.06
CA ALA A 110 18.73 11.13 0.12
C ALA A 110 19.46 11.68 -1.12
N ALA A 111 18.88 11.52 -2.32
CA ALA A 111 19.51 11.93 -3.58
C ALA A 111 19.43 13.44 -3.86
N PHE A 112 18.33 14.11 -3.48
CA PHE A 112 18.03 15.50 -3.84
C PHE A 112 17.77 16.42 -2.64
N GLY A 113 17.74 15.89 -1.43
CA GLY A 113 17.47 16.58 -0.17
C GLY A 113 15.99 16.68 0.18
N ASN A 114 15.69 16.82 1.48
CA ASN A 114 14.35 16.81 2.05
C ASN A 114 13.43 17.88 1.41
N ALA A 115 13.92 19.11 1.24
CA ALA A 115 13.12 20.20 0.68
C ALA A 115 12.65 19.89 -0.75
N ALA A 116 13.51 19.30 -1.58
CA ALA A 116 13.15 18.92 -2.95
C ALA A 116 12.12 17.78 -2.97
N SER A 117 12.29 16.77 -2.10
CA SER A 117 11.35 15.65 -1.96
C SER A 117 9.94 16.15 -1.58
N VAL A 118 9.85 16.99 -0.55
CA VAL A 118 8.57 17.56 -0.06
C VAL A 118 7.90 18.39 -1.18
N LEU A 119 8.62 19.32 -1.80
CA LEU A 119 8.04 20.22 -2.83
C LEU A 119 7.60 19.47 -4.08
N VAL A 120 8.29 18.40 -4.48
CA VAL A 120 7.86 17.56 -5.60
C VAL A 120 6.65 16.70 -5.19
N GLY A 121 6.57 16.21 -3.96
CA GLY A 121 5.36 15.60 -3.40
C GLY A 121 4.15 16.55 -3.51
N ASP A 122 4.29 17.81 -3.10
CA ASP A 122 3.25 18.83 -3.21
C ASP A 122 2.84 19.10 -4.67
N PHE A 123 3.82 19.11 -5.58
CA PHE A 123 3.54 19.20 -7.00
C PHE A 123 2.69 18.04 -7.51
N LEU A 124 3.02 16.81 -7.13
CA LEU A 124 2.25 15.62 -7.50
C LEU A 124 0.82 15.66 -6.95
N TYR A 125 0.64 16.06 -5.69
CA TYR A 125 -0.69 16.30 -5.12
C TYR A 125 -1.46 17.35 -5.92
N SER A 126 -0.86 18.52 -6.17
CA SER A 126 -1.49 19.59 -6.93
C SER A 126 -1.87 19.14 -8.33
N ARG A 127 -1.01 18.37 -9.01
CA ARG A 127 -1.28 17.80 -10.32
C ARG A 127 -2.42 16.76 -10.27
N ALA A 128 -2.49 15.93 -9.25
CA ALA A 128 -3.58 15.01 -9.02
C ALA A 128 -4.92 15.76 -8.86
N PHE A 129 -4.95 16.84 -8.07
CA PHE A 129 -6.15 17.69 -7.92
C PHE A 129 -6.58 18.33 -9.24
N GLN A 130 -5.65 18.82 -10.06
CA GLN A 130 -5.98 19.33 -11.40
C GLN A 130 -6.62 18.26 -12.30
N MET A 131 -6.11 17.02 -12.24
CA MET A 131 -6.57 15.94 -13.11
C MET A 131 -7.91 15.36 -12.67
N MET A 132 -8.21 15.29 -11.36
CA MET A 132 -9.47 14.75 -10.86
C MET A 132 -10.70 15.61 -11.17
N VAL A 133 -10.50 16.87 -11.58
CA VAL A 133 -11.59 17.78 -12.02
C VAL A 133 -12.03 17.47 -13.45
N ALA A 134 -11.16 16.91 -14.29
CA ALA A 134 -11.41 16.71 -15.71
C ALA A 134 -12.65 15.85 -16.04
N PRO A 135 -12.98 14.77 -15.29
CA PRO A 135 -14.19 14.00 -15.51
C PRO A 135 -15.50 14.76 -15.25
N ASN A 136 -15.44 15.91 -14.58
CA ASN A 136 -16.60 16.73 -14.20
C ASN A 136 -17.67 15.95 -13.41
N ASP A 137 -17.24 15.03 -12.56
CA ASP A 137 -18.08 14.26 -11.64
C ASP A 137 -17.68 14.55 -10.19
N ILE A 138 -18.53 15.24 -9.46
CA ILE A 138 -18.27 15.66 -8.09
C ILE A 138 -18.00 14.47 -7.13
N ARG A 139 -18.54 13.28 -7.42
CA ARG A 139 -18.31 12.08 -6.60
C ARG A 139 -16.85 11.66 -6.62
N ILE A 140 -16.19 11.78 -7.77
CA ILE A 140 -14.76 11.49 -7.93
C ILE A 140 -13.94 12.42 -7.02
N MET A 141 -14.26 13.71 -7.01
CA MET A 141 -13.59 14.69 -6.16
C MET A 141 -13.82 14.41 -4.68
N GLN A 142 -15.06 14.06 -4.29
CA GLN A 142 -15.39 13.71 -2.91
C GLN A 142 -14.58 12.51 -2.44
N ILE A 143 -14.57 11.40 -3.20
CA ILE A 143 -13.85 10.18 -2.83
C ILE A 143 -12.34 10.45 -2.68
N LEU A 144 -11.75 11.19 -3.63
CA LEU A 144 -10.30 11.46 -3.59
C LEU A 144 -9.92 12.45 -2.51
N SER A 145 -10.73 13.50 -2.26
CA SER A 145 -10.50 14.43 -1.16
C SER A 145 -10.63 13.75 0.21
N ASP A 146 -11.67 12.92 0.40
CA ASP A 146 -11.85 12.15 1.63
C ASP A 146 -10.70 11.14 1.81
N ALA A 147 -10.27 10.51 0.72
CA ALA A 147 -9.14 9.57 0.77
C ALA A 147 -7.84 10.27 1.17
N THR A 148 -7.52 11.41 0.55
CA THR A 148 -6.29 12.15 0.87
C THR A 148 -6.30 12.69 2.30
N ASN A 149 -7.45 13.18 2.79
CA ASN A 149 -7.60 13.60 4.18
C ASN A 149 -7.40 12.44 5.16
N THR A 150 -8.08 11.30 4.90
CA THR A 150 -7.95 10.10 5.76
C THR A 150 -6.52 9.56 5.78
N ILE A 151 -5.82 9.59 4.64
CA ILE A 151 -4.41 9.17 4.57
C ILE A 151 -3.54 10.09 5.44
N ALA A 152 -3.73 11.40 5.33
CA ALA A 152 -2.99 12.36 6.17
C ALA A 152 -3.27 12.16 7.66
N GLU A 153 -4.52 11.89 8.05
CA GLU A 153 -4.86 11.51 9.42
C GLU A 153 -4.17 10.20 9.84
N GLY A 154 -4.07 9.22 8.94
CA GLY A 154 -3.37 7.96 9.17
C GLY A 154 -1.87 8.14 9.43
N GLU A 155 -1.21 9.06 8.71
CA GLU A 155 0.19 9.41 8.95
C GLU A 155 0.40 10.02 10.32
N VAL A 156 -0.48 10.96 10.71
CA VAL A 156 -0.42 11.58 12.05
C VAL A 156 -0.70 10.56 13.14
N LEU A 157 -1.67 9.65 12.95
CA LEU A 157 -1.94 8.56 13.89
C LEU A 157 -0.74 7.61 14.02
N GLN A 158 -0.06 7.26 12.93
CA GLN A 158 1.15 6.47 12.99
C GLN A 158 2.23 7.17 13.81
N LEU A 159 2.46 8.46 13.57
CA LEU A 159 3.44 9.25 14.31
C LEU A 159 3.13 9.29 15.81
N LEU A 160 1.86 9.38 16.20
CA LEU A 160 1.43 9.35 17.59
C LEU A 160 1.61 7.98 18.26
N ASN A 161 1.51 6.91 17.46
CA ASN A 161 1.66 5.53 17.92
C ASN A 161 3.13 5.05 17.93
N MET A 162 4.05 5.80 17.32
CA MET A 162 5.47 5.45 17.35
C MET A 162 6.00 5.49 18.79
N ASN A 163 6.81 4.49 19.12
CA ASN A 163 7.42 4.30 20.44
C ASN A 163 6.39 4.10 21.59
N ASP A 164 5.13 3.80 21.28
CA ASP A 164 4.10 3.50 22.27
C ASP A 164 3.82 2.00 22.36
N PRO A 165 4.28 1.29 23.42
CA PRO A 165 4.03 -0.14 23.59
C PRO A 165 2.61 -0.46 24.06
N GLU A 166 1.73 0.54 24.29
CA GLU A 166 0.33 0.35 24.68
C GLU A 166 -0.62 0.30 23.47
N VAL A 167 -0.09 0.45 22.25
CA VAL A 167 -0.89 0.34 21.03
C VAL A 167 -1.48 -1.06 20.91
N ASP A 168 -2.82 -1.14 20.86
CA ASP A 168 -3.55 -2.39 20.66
C ASP A 168 -3.78 -2.71 19.17
N GLU A 169 -4.25 -3.93 18.89
CA GLU A 169 -4.57 -4.39 17.52
C GLU A 169 -5.61 -3.47 16.83
N SER A 170 -6.58 -2.93 17.58
CA SER A 170 -7.61 -2.05 17.02
C SER A 170 -7.02 -0.74 16.51
N SER A 171 -6.16 -0.12 17.31
CA SER A 171 -5.45 1.12 16.98
C SER A 171 -4.48 0.91 15.82
N TYR A 172 -3.74 -0.21 15.81
CA TYR A 172 -2.89 -0.60 14.70
C TYR A 172 -3.69 -0.78 13.39
N LEU A 173 -4.80 -1.54 13.43
CA LEU A 173 -5.65 -1.75 12.26
C LEU A 173 -6.25 -0.43 11.74
N GLN A 174 -6.54 0.52 12.63
CA GLN A 174 -6.99 1.85 12.21
C GLN A 174 -5.91 2.57 11.41
N VAL A 175 -4.66 2.57 11.88
CA VAL A 175 -3.54 3.19 11.16
C VAL A 175 -3.38 2.61 9.76
N ILE A 176 -3.29 1.27 9.63
CA ILE A 176 -3.07 0.66 8.32
C ILE A 176 -4.27 0.83 7.37
N ARG A 177 -5.49 0.89 7.89
CA ARG A 177 -6.68 1.19 7.10
C ARG A 177 -6.68 2.63 6.60
N TYR A 178 -6.27 3.58 7.42
CA TYR A 178 -6.22 5.01 7.05
C TYR A 178 -5.05 5.27 6.09
N LYS A 179 -3.83 4.90 6.48
CA LYS A 179 -2.61 5.17 5.72
C LYS A 179 -2.56 4.40 4.39
N THR A 180 -2.84 3.11 4.43
CA THR A 180 -2.60 2.22 3.27
C THR A 180 -3.88 1.78 2.56
N ALA A 181 -4.86 1.21 3.27
CA ALA A 181 -6.02 0.61 2.64
C ALA A 181 -6.97 1.65 2.04
N LYS A 182 -6.98 2.88 2.53
CA LYS A 182 -7.88 3.94 2.06
C LYS A 182 -7.69 4.26 0.58
N LEU A 183 -6.46 4.26 0.07
CA LEU A 183 -6.24 4.51 -1.36
C LEU A 183 -6.61 3.30 -2.23
N PHE A 184 -6.54 2.07 -1.70
CA PHE A 184 -7.08 0.88 -2.38
C PHE A 184 -8.61 0.92 -2.45
N GLU A 185 -9.26 1.33 -1.36
CA GLU A 185 -10.71 1.57 -1.28
C GLU A 185 -11.14 2.58 -2.34
N ALA A 186 -10.53 3.77 -2.34
CA ALA A 186 -10.81 4.83 -3.30
C ALA A 186 -10.57 4.38 -4.76
N SER A 187 -9.47 3.67 -5.03
CA SER A 187 -9.15 3.14 -6.36
C SER A 187 -10.26 2.21 -6.88
N SER A 188 -10.74 1.31 -6.03
CA SER A 188 -11.78 0.36 -6.40
C SER A 188 -13.14 1.05 -6.60
N GLU A 189 -13.48 1.98 -5.71
CA GLU A 189 -14.72 2.76 -5.81
C GLU A 189 -14.76 3.63 -7.07
N LEU A 190 -13.65 4.28 -7.41
CA LEU A 190 -13.50 5.06 -8.64
C LEU A 190 -13.68 4.19 -9.88
N GLY A 191 -13.13 2.98 -9.89
CA GLY A 191 -13.33 2.01 -10.97
C GLY A 191 -14.81 1.70 -11.19
N ALA A 192 -15.57 1.49 -10.13
CA ALA A 192 -17.00 1.25 -10.19
C ALA A 192 -17.78 2.47 -10.68
N ILE A 193 -17.43 3.69 -10.25
CA ILE A 193 -18.05 4.94 -10.73
C ILE A 193 -17.83 5.08 -12.24
N LEU A 194 -16.61 4.90 -12.72
CA LEU A 194 -16.27 5.01 -14.13
C LEU A 194 -17.01 3.96 -14.99
N ALA A 195 -17.24 2.77 -14.45
CA ALA A 195 -18.07 1.75 -15.07
C ALA A 195 -19.57 2.08 -15.05
N SER A 196 -20.00 3.19 -14.43
CA SER A 196 -21.42 3.51 -14.19
C SER A 196 -22.14 2.41 -13.42
N ALA A 197 -21.46 1.77 -12.48
CA ALA A 197 -22.00 0.72 -11.64
C ALA A 197 -23.11 1.26 -10.69
N SER A 198 -23.98 0.37 -10.24
CA SER A 198 -25.00 0.68 -9.22
C SER A 198 -24.35 1.07 -7.88
N ASN A 199 -25.10 1.76 -7.02
CA ASN A 199 -24.60 2.10 -5.68
C ASN A 199 -24.16 0.86 -4.88
N SER A 200 -24.89 -0.26 -4.99
CA SER A 200 -24.53 -1.51 -4.33
C SER A 200 -23.19 -2.07 -4.85
N GLU A 201 -22.98 -2.08 -6.16
CA GLU A 201 -21.72 -2.54 -6.75
C GLU A 201 -20.55 -1.61 -6.37
N ARG A 202 -20.82 -0.30 -6.28
CA ARG A 202 -19.83 0.68 -5.81
C ARG A 202 -19.42 0.42 -4.36
N GLU A 203 -20.37 0.18 -3.46
CA GLU A 203 -20.11 -0.15 -2.06
C GLU A 203 -19.33 -1.45 -1.92
N LEU A 204 -19.68 -2.48 -2.71
CA LEU A 204 -18.92 -3.73 -2.74
C LEU A 204 -17.50 -3.55 -3.28
N ALA A 205 -17.30 -2.72 -4.31
CA ALA A 205 -15.99 -2.40 -4.84
C ALA A 205 -15.14 -1.64 -3.80
N ALA A 206 -15.70 -0.66 -3.11
CA ALA A 206 -15.02 0.06 -2.02
C ALA A 206 -14.61 -0.89 -0.88
N ALA A 207 -15.54 -1.75 -0.44
CA ALA A 207 -15.25 -2.75 0.59
C ALA A 207 -14.15 -3.74 0.15
N PHE A 208 -14.20 -4.21 -1.09
CA PHE A 208 -13.13 -5.03 -1.69
C PHE A 208 -11.78 -4.33 -1.60
N GLY A 209 -11.70 -3.07 -2.05
CA GLY A 209 -10.46 -2.28 -2.01
C GLY A 209 -9.92 -2.12 -0.59
N ARG A 210 -10.79 -1.81 0.38
CA ARG A 210 -10.40 -1.68 1.79
C ARG A 210 -9.81 -2.98 2.34
N HIS A 211 -10.47 -4.10 2.10
CA HIS A 211 -10.04 -5.39 2.64
C HIS A 211 -8.74 -5.89 1.98
N ILE A 212 -8.62 -5.80 0.65
CA ILE A 212 -7.38 -6.21 -0.02
C ILE A 212 -6.20 -5.30 0.37
N GLY A 213 -6.44 -3.99 0.57
CA GLY A 213 -5.42 -3.05 1.03
C GLY A 213 -4.95 -3.35 2.46
N THR A 214 -5.88 -3.74 3.35
CA THR A 214 -5.54 -4.17 4.72
C THR A 214 -4.74 -5.47 4.72
N ALA A 215 -5.18 -6.48 3.94
CA ALA A 215 -4.44 -7.74 3.79
C ALA A 215 -3.02 -7.51 3.24
N PHE A 216 -2.89 -6.60 2.29
CA PHE A 216 -1.61 -6.25 1.69
C PHE A 216 -0.64 -5.65 2.72
N GLN A 217 -1.10 -4.75 3.60
CA GLN A 217 -0.25 -4.15 4.63
C GLN A 217 0.13 -5.18 5.71
N LEU A 218 -0.83 -6.00 6.18
CA LEU A 218 -0.55 -7.06 7.14
C LEU A 218 0.56 -8.01 6.65
N MET A 219 0.55 -8.32 5.34
CA MET A 219 1.62 -9.14 4.75
C MET A 219 2.93 -8.38 4.58
N ASP A 220 2.92 -7.06 4.33
CA ASP A 220 4.14 -6.26 4.30
C ASP A 220 4.80 -6.24 5.69
N ASP A 221 4.03 -6.04 6.75
CA ASP A 221 4.52 -6.03 8.13
C ASP A 221 5.05 -7.42 8.57
N LEU A 222 4.40 -8.50 8.11
CA LEU A 222 4.90 -9.87 8.34
C LEU A 222 6.25 -10.10 7.64
N LEU A 223 6.36 -9.64 6.39
CA LEU A 223 7.57 -9.80 5.60
C LEU A 223 8.77 -9.05 6.18
N ASP A 224 8.54 -7.96 6.91
CA ASP A 224 9.61 -7.23 7.60
C ASP A 224 10.37 -8.10 8.61
N TYR A 225 9.73 -9.14 9.18
CA TYR A 225 10.35 -10.09 10.11
C TYR A 225 10.80 -11.41 9.48
N THR A 226 10.51 -11.66 8.20
CA THR A 226 10.76 -12.98 7.58
C THR A 226 11.64 -12.92 6.34
N ALA A 227 11.63 -11.80 5.60
CA ALA A 227 12.35 -11.68 4.35
C ALA A 227 13.83 -11.29 4.57
N SER A 228 14.73 -11.82 3.75
CA SER A 228 16.10 -11.33 3.71
C SER A 228 16.16 -9.91 3.11
N SER A 229 17.10 -9.08 3.57
CA SER A 229 17.33 -7.73 3.06
C SER A 229 17.48 -7.67 1.54
N ALA A 230 18.02 -8.73 0.92
CA ALA A 230 18.14 -8.86 -0.54
C ALA A 230 16.78 -9.00 -1.26
N GLN A 231 15.75 -9.52 -0.58
CA GLN A 231 14.40 -9.71 -1.14
C GLN A 231 13.53 -8.47 -1.00
N MET A 232 13.70 -7.70 0.08
CA MET A 232 12.87 -6.52 0.38
C MET A 232 13.38 -5.23 -0.24
N GLY A 233 14.68 -5.12 -0.53
CA GLY A 233 15.31 -3.85 -0.92
C GLY A 233 15.33 -2.81 0.21
N LYS A 234 15.08 -3.24 1.46
CA LYS A 234 15.19 -2.57 2.74
C LYS A 234 15.92 -3.50 3.71
N ASN A 235 16.33 -2.98 4.87
CA ASN A 235 16.84 -3.85 5.93
C ASN A 235 15.67 -4.63 6.57
N ALA A 236 15.92 -5.87 6.99
CA ALA A 236 14.91 -6.63 7.74
C ALA A 236 14.71 -5.99 9.12
N GLY A 237 13.45 -5.86 9.56
CA GLY A 237 13.10 -5.29 10.86
C GLY A 237 13.21 -3.77 10.95
N ASP A 238 13.14 -3.06 9.82
CA ASP A 238 13.12 -1.59 9.82
C ASP A 238 11.96 -1.05 10.67
N ASP A 239 10.77 -1.68 10.63
CA ASP A 239 9.61 -1.25 11.43
C ASP A 239 9.90 -1.27 12.93
N LEU A 240 10.61 -2.30 13.42
CA LEU A 240 11.02 -2.37 14.84
C LEU A 240 12.08 -1.30 15.16
N ARG A 241 13.05 -1.07 14.26
CA ARG A 241 14.10 -0.04 14.45
C ARG A 241 13.51 1.37 14.45
N GLU A 242 12.43 1.57 13.72
CA GLU A 242 11.68 2.83 13.69
C GLU A 242 10.71 2.97 14.87
N GLY A 243 10.60 1.97 15.74
CA GLY A 243 9.69 1.96 16.90
C GLY A 243 8.21 1.85 16.51
N LYS A 244 7.91 1.26 15.34
CA LYS A 244 6.54 1.02 14.86
C LYS A 244 5.95 -0.23 15.50
N PRO A 245 4.87 -0.14 16.31
CA PRO A 245 4.20 -1.31 16.88
C PRO A 245 3.34 -2.03 15.84
N THR A 246 3.96 -2.93 15.08
CA THR A 246 3.27 -3.77 14.09
C THR A 246 2.61 -4.99 14.73
N LEU A 247 1.68 -5.64 14.03
CA LEU A 247 0.88 -6.73 14.60
C LEU A 247 1.70 -7.88 15.20
N PRO A 248 2.84 -8.32 14.63
CA PRO A 248 3.70 -9.31 15.28
C PRO A 248 4.21 -8.88 16.66
N LEU A 249 4.57 -7.61 16.84
CA LEU A 249 5.03 -7.06 18.12
C LEU A 249 3.88 -6.92 19.12
N ILE A 250 2.72 -6.44 18.66
CA ILE A 250 1.49 -6.34 19.47
C ILE A 250 1.08 -7.72 20.01
N TYR A 251 1.21 -8.75 19.18
CA TYR A 251 0.95 -10.13 19.60
C TYR A 251 1.90 -10.56 20.73
N LEU A 252 3.20 -10.26 20.62
CA LEU A 252 4.17 -10.56 21.68
C LEU A 252 3.89 -9.79 22.98
N LEU A 253 3.47 -8.52 22.89
CA LEU A 253 3.09 -7.71 24.04
C LEU A 253 1.86 -8.27 24.77
N ASP A 254 0.94 -8.92 24.06
CA ASP A 254 -0.29 -9.49 24.63
C ASP A 254 -0.13 -10.96 25.07
N LYS A 255 0.58 -11.78 24.29
CA LYS A 255 0.63 -13.26 24.46
C LYS A 255 2.01 -13.83 24.79
N GLY A 256 3.07 -13.04 24.65
CA GLY A 256 4.44 -13.48 24.95
C GLY A 256 4.66 -13.76 26.44
N SER A 257 5.76 -14.41 26.74
CA SER A 257 6.24 -14.56 28.12
C SER A 257 6.56 -13.18 28.74
N THR A 258 6.60 -13.09 30.06
CA THR A 258 6.95 -11.84 30.76
C THR A 258 8.29 -11.26 30.28
N GLU A 259 9.25 -12.12 29.97
CA GLU A 259 10.57 -11.72 29.47
C GLU A 259 10.48 -11.13 28.06
N GLU A 260 9.75 -11.78 27.15
CA GLU A 260 9.51 -11.27 25.79
C GLU A 260 8.73 -9.96 25.79
N GLN A 261 7.69 -9.84 26.63
CA GLN A 261 6.91 -8.60 26.77
C GLN A 261 7.79 -7.44 27.25
N LEU A 262 8.65 -7.66 28.24
CA LEU A 262 9.58 -6.63 28.75
C LEU A 262 10.61 -6.24 27.68
N LEU A 263 11.13 -7.21 26.95
CA LEU A 263 12.11 -6.99 25.88
C LEU A 263 11.51 -6.14 24.76
N VAL A 264 10.34 -6.53 24.24
CA VAL A 264 9.64 -5.78 23.17
C VAL A 264 9.22 -4.40 23.64
N ARG A 265 8.68 -4.28 24.86
CA ARG A 265 8.31 -2.98 25.44
C ARG A 265 9.50 -2.03 25.54
N SER A 266 10.63 -2.55 26.02
CA SER A 266 11.86 -1.76 26.10
C SER A 266 12.34 -1.31 24.73
N ALA A 267 12.33 -2.20 23.74
CA ALA A 267 12.77 -1.89 22.38
C ALA A 267 11.89 -0.82 21.69
N ILE A 268 10.57 -0.93 21.83
CA ILE A 268 9.63 0.06 21.26
C ILE A 268 9.83 1.44 21.93
N THR A 269 10.06 1.48 23.24
CA THR A 269 10.17 2.75 24.01
C THR A 269 11.51 3.44 23.84
N GLN A 270 12.56 2.69 23.45
CA GLN A 270 13.91 3.25 23.25
C GLN A 270 13.97 4.02 21.94
N ASN A 271 14.06 5.34 22.04
CA ASN A 271 14.20 6.26 20.90
C ASN A 271 15.69 6.37 20.42
N THR A 272 16.45 5.27 20.47
CA THR A 272 17.87 5.19 20.13
C THR A 272 18.13 3.92 19.34
N ASP A 273 19.28 3.87 18.64
CA ASP A 273 19.73 2.69 17.89
C ASP A 273 19.57 1.41 18.74
N LEU A 274 18.70 0.52 18.31
CA LEU A 274 18.45 -0.75 18.98
C LEU A 274 19.72 -1.63 18.86
N PRO A 275 20.30 -2.13 19.97
CA PRO A 275 21.46 -3.03 19.90
C PRO A 275 21.13 -4.28 19.08
N GLU A 276 22.08 -4.73 18.25
CA GLU A 276 21.83 -5.84 17.31
C GLU A 276 21.45 -7.15 18.03
N ASP A 277 22.04 -7.40 19.18
CA ASP A 277 21.73 -8.57 20.01
C ASP A 277 20.28 -8.54 20.56
N VAL A 278 19.77 -7.36 20.91
CA VAL A 278 18.36 -7.17 21.33
C VAL A 278 17.44 -7.36 20.13
N PHE A 279 17.79 -6.79 18.99
CA PHE A 279 17.04 -6.96 17.74
C PHE A 279 16.91 -8.44 17.36
N GLU A 280 18.01 -9.22 17.38
CA GLU A 280 17.97 -10.66 17.05
C GLU A 280 17.16 -11.48 18.04
N GLN A 281 17.17 -11.12 19.34
CA GLN A 281 16.31 -11.76 20.34
C GLN A 281 14.82 -11.54 20.06
N ILE A 282 14.42 -10.30 19.71
CA ILE A 282 13.02 -9.99 19.36
C ILE A 282 12.62 -10.70 18.07
N LEU A 283 13.49 -10.69 17.05
CA LEU A 283 13.25 -11.40 15.80
C LEU A 283 13.01 -12.89 16.04
N THR A 284 13.84 -13.51 16.89
CA THR A 284 13.68 -14.91 17.29
C THR A 284 12.35 -15.14 18.02
N ALA A 285 11.99 -14.26 18.95
CA ALA A 285 10.73 -14.34 19.68
C ALA A 285 9.52 -14.23 18.73
N VAL A 286 9.53 -13.27 17.77
CA VAL A 286 8.50 -13.14 16.75
C VAL A 286 8.36 -14.44 15.93
N GLN A 287 9.48 -15.03 15.52
CA GLN A 287 9.48 -16.25 14.70
C GLN A 287 9.03 -17.50 15.45
N CYS A 288 9.22 -17.58 16.77
CA CYS A 288 8.94 -18.77 17.58
C CYS A 288 7.61 -18.72 18.35
N SER A 289 7.00 -17.55 18.52
CA SER A 289 5.84 -17.35 19.40
C SER A 289 4.47 -17.66 18.77
N GLY A 290 4.39 -17.80 17.44
CA GLY A 290 3.12 -17.83 16.70
C GLY A 290 2.62 -16.46 16.25
N ALA A 291 3.39 -15.38 16.46
CA ALA A 291 3.03 -14.02 16.05
C ALA A 291 2.89 -13.90 14.51
N LEU A 292 3.76 -14.59 13.77
CA LEU A 292 3.71 -14.61 12.30
C LEU A 292 2.46 -15.34 11.80
N GLU A 293 2.12 -16.51 12.37
CA GLU A 293 0.90 -17.24 12.04
C GLU A 293 -0.34 -16.42 12.34
N TYR A 294 -0.36 -15.72 13.48
CA TYR A 294 -1.47 -14.84 13.84
C TYR A 294 -1.66 -13.73 12.82
N THR A 295 -0.58 -13.06 12.43
CA THR A 295 -0.60 -11.98 11.43
C THR A 295 -1.03 -12.52 10.06
N GLN A 296 -0.54 -13.69 9.65
CA GLN A 296 -0.95 -14.34 8.41
C GLN A 296 -2.44 -14.70 8.41
N LEU A 297 -2.97 -15.19 9.53
CA LEU A 297 -4.39 -15.48 9.68
C LEU A 297 -5.24 -14.20 9.65
N ALA A 298 -4.75 -13.08 10.20
CA ALA A 298 -5.40 -11.79 10.09
C ALA A 298 -5.45 -11.31 8.63
N ALA A 299 -4.33 -11.39 7.90
CA ALA A 299 -4.27 -11.07 6.48
C ALA A 299 -5.21 -11.94 5.64
N LYS A 300 -5.26 -13.26 5.95
CA LYS A 300 -6.16 -14.19 5.28
C LYS A 300 -7.62 -13.84 5.51
N ARG A 301 -8.02 -13.49 6.72
CA ARG A 301 -9.41 -13.04 7.02
C ARG A 301 -9.81 -11.84 6.18
N GLU A 302 -8.91 -10.86 6.05
CA GLU A 302 -9.16 -9.68 5.22
C GLU A 302 -9.24 -10.04 3.72
N ALA A 303 -8.39 -10.91 3.21
CA ALA A 303 -8.46 -11.39 1.83
C ALA A 303 -9.75 -12.19 1.55
N ASP A 304 -10.20 -13.02 2.48
CA ASP A 304 -11.47 -13.76 2.37
C ASP A 304 -12.68 -12.80 2.32
N LEU A 305 -12.65 -11.70 3.11
CA LEU A 305 -13.65 -10.63 3.05
C LEU A 305 -13.60 -9.87 1.70
N ALA A 306 -12.41 -9.61 1.18
CA ALA A 306 -12.26 -9.02 -0.16
C ALA A 306 -12.92 -9.91 -1.22
N LEU A 307 -12.61 -11.19 -1.24
CA LEU A 307 -13.21 -12.16 -2.17
C LEU A 307 -14.75 -12.23 -2.03
N TYR A 308 -15.25 -12.16 -0.81
CA TYR A 308 -16.69 -12.16 -0.58
C TYR A 308 -17.39 -10.97 -1.26
N ASN A 309 -16.79 -9.78 -1.22
CA ASN A 309 -17.37 -8.56 -1.77
C ASN A 309 -17.46 -8.58 -3.31
N ILE A 310 -16.53 -9.25 -4.01
CA ILE A 310 -16.57 -9.33 -5.49
C ILE A 310 -17.28 -10.57 -6.03
N LYS A 311 -17.87 -11.39 -5.16
CA LYS A 311 -18.58 -12.63 -5.57
C LYS A 311 -19.74 -12.37 -6.53
N ALA A 312 -20.36 -11.19 -6.44
CA ALA A 312 -21.46 -10.77 -7.28
C ALA A 312 -21.02 -10.08 -8.58
N PHE A 313 -19.72 -9.84 -8.77
CA PHE A 313 -19.23 -9.20 -9.99
C PHE A 313 -19.41 -10.11 -11.22
N PRO A 314 -19.58 -9.54 -12.41
CA PRO A 314 -19.67 -10.30 -13.65
C PRO A 314 -18.44 -11.21 -13.84
N LYS A 315 -18.69 -12.43 -14.34
CA LYS A 315 -17.59 -13.38 -14.65
C LYS A 315 -16.90 -12.96 -15.95
N ASN A 316 -15.69 -12.41 -15.81
CA ASN A 316 -14.82 -12.02 -16.92
C ASN A 316 -13.36 -12.01 -16.48
N ALA A 317 -12.45 -11.84 -17.44
CA ALA A 317 -11.00 -11.86 -17.18
C ALA A 317 -10.53 -10.83 -16.14
N ALA A 318 -11.19 -9.66 -16.05
CA ALA A 318 -10.85 -8.65 -15.07
C ALA A 318 -11.25 -9.10 -13.65
N THR A 319 -12.43 -9.71 -13.49
CA THR A 319 -12.85 -10.29 -12.20
C THR A 319 -11.94 -11.45 -11.79
N ASP A 320 -11.53 -12.30 -12.71
CA ASP A 320 -10.58 -13.38 -12.43
C ASP A 320 -9.23 -12.81 -11.96
N SER A 321 -8.77 -11.70 -12.55
CA SER A 321 -7.57 -10.99 -12.09
C SER A 321 -7.74 -10.40 -10.69
N LEU A 322 -8.91 -9.84 -10.34
CA LEU A 322 -9.19 -9.34 -8.99
C LEU A 322 -9.15 -10.46 -7.95
N ILE A 323 -9.69 -11.64 -8.28
CA ILE A 323 -9.61 -12.84 -7.42
C ILE A 323 -8.14 -13.25 -7.24
N ALA A 324 -7.40 -13.36 -8.33
CA ALA A 324 -5.98 -13.74 -8.29
C ALA A 324 -5.11 -12.72 -7.54
N LEU A 325 -5.46 -11.42 -7.52
CA LEU A 325 -4.78 -10.41 -6.71
C LEU A 325 -4.97 -10.65 -5.19
N CYS A 326 -6.12 -11.17 -4.75
CA CYS A 326 -6.30 -11.56 -3.35
C CYS A 326 -5.35 -12.71 -2.97
N GLU A 327 -5.23 -13.72 -3.83
CA GLU A 327 -4.28 -14.82 -3.61
C GLU A 327 -2.83 -14.33 -3.63
N TYR A 328 -2.51 -13.44 -4.58
CA TYR A 328 -1.18 -12.83 -4.67
C TYR A 328 -0.83 -12.01 -3.42
N SER A 329 -1.79 -11.28 -2.84
CA SER A 329 -1.55 -10.49 -1.63
C SER A 329 -1.07 -11.34 -0.45
N LEU A 330 -1.54 -12.61 -0.37
CA LEU A 330 -1.16 -13.58 0.67
C LEU A 330 0.08 -14.41 0.32
N ALA A 331 0.34 -14.62 -0.99
CA ALA A 331 1.43 -15.47 -1.48
C ALA A 331 2.75 -14.70 -1.72
N ARG A 332 2.82 -13.44 -1.35
CA ARG A 332 4.07 -12.65 -1.36
C ARG A 332 5.08 -13.37 -0.50
N GLN A 333 6.15 -13.87 -1.11
CA GLN A 333 7.06 -14.85 -0.52
C GLN A 333 7.63 -14.37 0.81
N MET A 334 7.35 -15.25 1.75
CA MET A 334 8.32 -15.61 2.79
C MET A 334 9.59 -16.19 2.18
#